data_ff42141bd2c39d8959f51850b2771014
#
_entry.id   ff42141bd2c39d8959f51850b2771014
#
_cell.length_a   1.000
_cell.length_b   1.000
_cell.length_c   1.000
_cell.angle_alpha   90.00
_cell.angle_beta   90.00
_cell.angle_gamma   90.00
#
_symmetry.space_group_name_H-M   'P 1'
#
loop_
_entity.id
_entity.type
_entity.pdbx_description
1 polymer ?
#
loop_
_entity_poly.entity_id
_entity_poly.type
_entity_poly.pdbx_seq_one_letter_code
_entity_poly.pdbx_strand_id
1 'polypeptide(L)'
;MNTKKPKILFIGPAPPPFSGPELSMKQFLESDVLNSSLSISFLKTNFRIDNKRKGKLDFLMVANFFIFFFRLVKLLIVKHPKCVYYPITPTQIGWIGRDVWTILISKLFGAKVIIHLRGSHFKLNFTHFNPIIRYTVAYSLKQVDKAIVQAKYLRSQFYPFIKKDNVCVLYQAMDVDTYFYDDTYKIEKGKILVLGHMTQAKGYTDILKVIPNICKQFPYVHFYFAGNMRKGERGVFYNQLTGEKLKYEDPFLAERSIQNSTYRNHYRNLGVVTGVDKMMHLKTTQIYLTASYSEGFSRALLEAMSVGKPVAYTPVGAHKEVLMDKVHGFSFEPGNLNQLEATLTHMLTVPDELLEIGKANSAYAKNNFSLDKIANDFKSIIFKTLEK
;
A
#
# COMPACT_ATOMS: atom_id res chain seq x y z
N MET A 1 39.57 -7.03 -0.69
CA MET A 1 39.07 -7.85 0.44
C MET A 1 37.65 -8.33 0.08
N ASN A 2 37.45 -9.62 -0.06
CA ASN A 2 36.14 -10.21 -0.38
C ASN A 2 35.31 -10.26 0.89
N THR A 3 34.68 -9.14 1.26
CA THR A 3 33.85 -9.09 2.47
C THR A 3 32.59 -9.95 2.23
N LYS A 4 32.50 -11.05 2.95
CA LYS A 4 31.36 -11.98 2.86
C LYS A 4 30.04 -11.25 3.08
N LYS A 5 29.14 -11.30 2.08
CA LYS A 5 27.82 -10.65 2.15
C LYS A 5 27.09 -11.01 3.46
N PRO A 6 26.52 -10.03 4.21
CA PRO A 6 25.76 -10.33 5.41
C PRO A 6 24.53 -11.18 5.06
N LYS A 7 24.28 -12.20 5.88
CA LYS A 7 23.13 -13.08 5.73
C LYS A 7 21.89 -12.43 6.35
N ILE A 8 20.84 -12.30 5.55
CA ILE A 8 19.58 -11.69 5.97
C ILE A 8 18.46 -12.68 5.71
N LEU A 9 17.54 -12.83 6.68
CA LEU A 9 16.33 -13.62 6.50
C LEU A 9 15.15 -12.69 6.21
N PHE A 10 14.58 -12.77 5.01
CA PHE A 10 13.34 -12.12 4.66
C PHE A 10 12.17 -13.05 4.98
N ILE A 11 11.18 -12.53 5.69
CA ILE A 11 9.97 -13.27 6.04
C ILE A 11 8.79 -12.46 5.50
N GLY A 12 7.93 -13.07 4.68
CA GLY A 12 6.78 -12.32 4.17
C GLY A 12 5.95 -13.08 3.15
N PRO A 13 4.88 -12.46 2.68
CA PRO A 13 4.08 -13.03 1.61
C PRO A 13 4.79 -12.87 0.26
N ALA A 14 4.61 -13.85 -0.64
CA ALA A 14 5.06 -13.77 -2.02
C ALA A 14 3.98 -14.34 -2.95
N PRO A 15 3.93 -13.88 -4.21
CA PRO A 15 2.96 -14.39 -5.18
C PRO A 15 2.95 -15.93 -5.30
N PRO A 16 1.80 -16.56 -5.67
CA PRO A 16 0.45 -16.01 -5.62
C PRO A 16 -0.09 -15.83 -4.19
N PRO A 17 -1.11 -14.98 -3.94
CA PRO A 17 -1.83 -14.12 -4.88
C PRO A 17 -1.02 -12.86 -5.25
N PHE A 18 -1.37 -12.22 -6.38
CA PHE A 18 -0.72 -10.99 -6.85
C PHE A 18 -1.42 -9.76 -6.22
N SER A 19 -1.02 -9.39 -5.01
CA SER A 19 -1.48 -8.17 -4.34
C SER A 19 -0.30 -7.29 -3.90
N GLY A 20 -0.54 -6.07 -3.45
CA GLY A 20 0.51 -5.10 -3.15
C GLY A 20 1.66 -5.62 -2.28
N PRO A 21 1.38 -6.24 -1.10
CA PRO A 21 2.42 -6.77 -0.22
C PRO A 21 3.26 -7.89 -0.87
N GLU A 22 2.62 -8.82 -1.60
CA GLU A 22 3.27 -9.93 -2.29
C GLU A 22 4.19 -9.42 -3.41
N LEU A 23 3.69 -8.48 -4.22
CA LEU A 23 4.48 -7.88 -5.30
C LEU A 23 5.68 -7.09 -4.77
N SER A 24 5.49 -6.35 -3.68
CA SER A 24 6.61 -5.61 -3.06
C SER A 24 7.68 -6.53 -2.49
N MET A 25 7.29 -7.66 -1.89
CA MET A 25 8.25 -8.65 -1.40
C MET A 25 9.00 -9.30 -2.57
N LYS A 26 8.29 -9.66 -3.64
CA LYS A 26 8.89 -10.19 -4.87
C LYS A 26 9.93 -9.22 -5.43
N GLN A 27 9.60 -7.93 -5.57
CA GLN A 27 10.52 -6.91 -6.06
C GLN A 27 11.81 -6.82 -5.24
N PHE A 28 11.74 -6.92 -3.91
CA PHE A 28 12.93 -6.91 -3.07
C PHE A 28 13.76 -8.20 -3.19
N LEU A 29 13.11 -9.35 -3.33
CA LEU A 29 13.80 -10.65 -3.50
C LEU A 29 14.52 -10.73 -4.86
N GLU A 30 13.98 -10.11 -5.88
CA GLU A 30 14.53 -10.09 -7.25
C GLU A 30 15.44 -8.89 -7.53
N SER A 31 15.61 -7.96 -6.57
CA SER A 31 16.43 -6.76 -6.75
C SER A 31 17.92 -7.09 -6.85
N ASP A 32 18.55 -6.72 -7.95
CA ASP A 32 20.00 -6.84 -8.16
C ASP A 32 20.79 -6.01 -7.15
N VAL A 33 20.28 -4.83 -6.78
CA VAL A 33 20.87 -3.95 -5.76
C VAL A 33 21.00 -4.66 -4.41
N LEU A 34 19.96 -5.39 -4.00
CA LEU A 34 20.00 -6.14 -2.74
C LEU A 34 20.82 -7.42 -2.87
N ASN A 35 20.64 -8.20 -3.92
CA ASN A 35 21.31 -9.48 -4.14
C ASN A 35 22.82 -9.33 -4.39
N SER A 36 23.27 -8.21 -4.97
CA SER A 36 24.69 -7.91 -5.10
C SER A 36 25.38 -7.67 -3.73
N SER A 37 24.65 -7.16 -2.73
CA SER A 37 25.20 -6.71 -1.44
C SER A 37 24.86 -7.63 -0.27
N LEU A 38 23.81 -8.43 -0.34
CA LEU A 38 23.25 -9.26 0.73
C LEU A 38 23.15 -10.72 0.32
N SER A 39 23.26 -11.63 1.29
CA SER A 39 22.92 -13.04 1.13
C SER A 39 21.53 -13.28 1.70
N ILE A 40 20.50 -13.22 0.84
CA ILE A 40 19.10 -13.27 1.24
C ILE A 40 18.62 -14.72 1.30
N SER A 41 18.04 -15.11 2.44
CA SER A 41 17.20 -16.32 2.59
C SER A 41 15.75 -15.87 2.74
N PHE A 42 14.79 -16.66 2.26
CA PHE A 42 13.39 -16.28 2.29
C PHE A 42 12.50 -17.33 2.97
N LEU A 43 11.61 -16.87 3.86
CA LEU A 43 10.56 -17.67 4.49
C LEU A 43 9.19 -17.12 4.08
N LYS A 44 8.48 -17.85 3.22
CA LYS A 44 7.15 -17.48 2.75
C LYS A 44 6.10 -17.64 3.87
N THR A 45 5.22 -16.64 4.04
CA THR A 45 4.17 -16.61 5.08
C THR A 45 2.75 -16.85 4.58
N ASN A 46 2.49 -16.78 3.28
CA ASN A 46 1.17 -17.07 2.73
C ASN A 46 1.12 -18.53 2.27
N PHE A 47 0.41 -19.35 3.06
CA PHE A 47 0.20 -20.77 2.75
C PHE A 47 -1.09 -21.03 1.96
N ARG A 48 -1.92 -19.99 1.75
CA ARG A 48 -3.19 -20.09 1.01
C ARG A 48 -3.11 -19.29 -0.28
N ILE A 49 -3.56 -19.92 -1.37
CA ILE A 49 -3.65 -19.30 -2.70
C ILE A 49 -4.82 -18.32 -2.78
N ASP A 50 -5.91 -18.55 -1.99
CA ASP A 50 -7.13 -17.72 -1.99
C ASP A 50 -7.24 -16.83 -0.75
N ASN A 51 -7.63 -15.56 -0.99
CA ASN A 51 -7.86 -14.57 0.06
C ASN A 51 -9.25 -14.69 0.74
N LYS A 52 -10.19 -15.50 0.19
CA LYS A 52 -11.59 -15.57 0.67
C LYS A 52 -11.74 -16.11 2.11
N ARG A 53 -10.79 -16.92 2.57
CA ARG A 53 -10.80 -17.53 3.92
C ARG A 53 -9.74 -16.95 4.87
N LYS A 54 -9.08 -15.85 4.53
CA LYS A 54 -8.10 -15.21 5.43
C LYS A 54 -8.77 -14.77 6.73
N GLY A 55 -8.30 -15.29 7.87
CA GLY A 55 -8.72 -14.87 9.21
C GLY A 55 -9.77 -15.74 9.90
N LYS A 56 -10.17 -16.88 9.33
CA LYS A 56 -10.95 -17.90 10.07
C LYS A 56 -9.99 -18.81 10.80
N LEU A 57 -10.24 -19.02 12.10
CA LEU A 57 -9.56 -20.04 12.91
C LEU A 57 -10.06 -21.41 12.45
N ASP A 58 -9.19 -22.16 11.76
CA ASP A 58 -9.41 -23.54 11.39
C ASP A 58 -8.16 -24.38 11.73
N PHE A 59 -8.31 -25.69 11.80
CA PHE A 59 -7.21 -26.61 12.11
C PHE A 59 -6.00 -26.42 11.19
N LEU A 60 -6.23 -26.14 9.91
CA LEU A 60 -5.17 -25.82 8.95
C LEU A 60 -4.38 -24.56 9.31
N MET A 61 -5.02 -23.58 9.93
CA MET A 61 -4.33 -22.37 10.39
C MET A 61 -3.38 -22.68 11.54
N VAL A 62 -3.79 -23.55 12.48
CA VAL A 62 -2.97 -23.99 13.61
C VAL A 62 -1.78 -24.83 13.12
N ALA A 63 -2.01 -25.80 12.25
CA ALA A 63 -0.95 -26.61 11.65
C ALA A 63 0.07 -25.75 10.87
N ASN A 64 -0.40 -24.81 10.05
CA ASN A 64 0.47 -23.88 9.32
C ASN A 64 1.29 -22.98 10.24
N PHE A 65 0.76 -22.61 11.39
CA PHE A 65 1.47 -21.88 12.42
C PHE A 65 2.69 -22.68 12.95
N PHE A 66 2.49 -23.93 13.35
CA PHE A 66 3.60 -24.76 13.79
C PHE A 66 4.64 -25.02 12.70
N ILE A 67 4.19 -25.30 11.47
CA ILE A 67 5.08 -25.46 10.32
C ILE A 67 5.90 -24.18 10.07
N PHE A 68 5.29 -23.01 10.18
CA PHE A 68 5.99 -21.74 10.04
C PHE A 68 7.08 -21.58 11.10
N PHE A 69 6.78 -21.84 12.38
CA PHE A 69 7.77 -21.70 13.45
C PHE A 69 8.89 -22.73 13.33
N PHE A 70 8.57 -23.97 13.00
CA PHE A 70 9.60 -24.99 12.77
C PHE A 70 10.56 -24.56 11.64
N ARG A 71 10.01 -24.05 10.53
CA ARG A 71 10.83 -23.52 9.42
C ARG A 71 11.63 -22.29 9.82
N LEU A 72 11.06 -21.39 10.61
CA LEU A 72 11.75 -20.20 11.12
C LEU A 72 12.97 -20.62 11.97
N VAL A 73 12.76 -21.48 12.97
CA VAL A 73 13.84 -21.99 13.85
C VAL A 73 14.90 -22.71 13.03
N LYS A 74 14.51 -23.59 12.11
CA LYS A 74 15.44 -24.27 11.20
C LYS A 74 16.30 -23.28 10.41
N LEU A 75 15.69 -22.22 9.83
CA LEU A 75 16.44 -21.21 9.08
C LEU A 75 17.37 -20.37 9.97
N LEU A 76 16.95 -20.04 11.19
CA LEU A 76 17.78 -19.34 12.15
C LEU A 76 19.02 -20.17 12.53
N ILE A 77 18.83 -21.48 12.77
CA ILE A 77 19.95 -22.41 13.09
C ILE A 77 20.85 -22.64 11.88
N VAL A 78 20.30 -22.95 10.70
CA VAL A 78 21.11 -23.38 9.54
C VAL A 78 21.77 -22.19 8.83
N LYS A 79 21.06 -21.07 8.71
CA LYS A 79 21.56 -19.89 7.96
C LYS A 79 22.29 -18.90 8.82
N HIS A 80 22.07 -18.87 10.14
CA HIS A 80 22.61 -17.89 11.08
C HIS A 80 22.49 -16.45 10.55
N PRO A 81 21.23 -15.97 10.23
CA PRO A 81 21.09 -14.63 9.67
C PRO A 81 21.44 -13.58 10.70
N LYS A 82 22.21 -12.55 10.30
CA LYS A 82 22.54 -11.41 11.15
C LYS A 82 21.32 -10.50 11.39
N CYS A 83 20.37 -10.52 10.44
CA CYS A 83 19.16 -9.71 10.54
C CYS A 83 17.97 -10.45 9.95
N VAL A 84 16.80 -10.25 10.56
CA VAL A 84 15.49 -10.69 10.09
C VAL A 84 14.68 -9.46 9.70
N TYR A 85 14.23 -9.41 8.44
CA TYR A 85 13.29 -8.41 7.95
C TYR A 85 11.90 -9.02 7.75
N TYR A 86 10.87 -8.28 8.23
CA TYR A 86 9.55 -8.87 8.17
C TYR A 86 8.41 -7.82 8.25
N PRO A 87 7.40 -7.88 7.34
CA PRO A 87 6.21 -7.05 7.41
C PRO A 87 5.25 -7.54 8.49
N ILE A 88 4.90 -6.63 9.41
CA ILE A 88 3.95 -6.92 10.50
C ILE A 88 2.50 -6.89 10.02
N THR A 89 1.62 -7.55 10.79
CA THR A 89 0.18 -7.52 10.56
C THR A 89 -0.49 -6.38 11.33
N PRO A 90 -1.63 -5.84 10.85
CA PRO A 90 -2.36 -4.82 11.60
C PRO A 90 -3.31 -5.39 12.66
N THR A 91 -3.51 -6.72 12.74
CA THR A 91 -4.57 -7.35 13.54
C THR A 91 -4.05 -8.01 14.79
N GLN A 92 -4.85 -8.01 15.86
CA GLN A 92 -4.53 -8.67 17.13
C GLN A 92 -4.19 -10.16 16.95
N ILE A 93 -5.00 -10.90 16.16
CA ILE A 93 -4.77 -12.33 15.87
C ILE A 93 -3.44 -12.53 15.15
N GLY A 94 -3.09 -11.66 14.20
CA GLY A 94 -1.81 -11.75 13.50
C GLY A 94 -0.62 -11.53 14.43
N TRP A 95 -0.73 -10.59 15.36
CA TRP A 95 0.31 -10.35 16.36
C TRP A 95 0.53 -11.55 17.27
N ILE A 96 -0.52 -12.06 17.93
CA ILE A 96 -0.40 -13.21 18.82
C ILE A 96 -0.03 -14.49 18.07
N GLY A 97 -0.62 -14.68 16.90
CA GLY A 97 -0.39 -15.88 16.11
C GLY A 97 0.99 -15.93 15.44
N ARG A 98 1.64 -14.80 15.18
CA ARG A 98 2.88 -14.80 14.40
C ARG A 98 3.89 -13.74 14.85
N ASP A 99 3.48 -12.49 14.97
CA ASP A 99 4.40 -11.37 14.98
C ASP A 99 5.24 -11.31 16.25
N VAL A 100 4.63 -11.49 17.42
CA VAL A 100 5.32 -11.55 18.72
C VAL A 100 6.40 -12.65 18.70
N TRP A 101 6.03 -13.84 18.30
CA TRP A 101 6.92 -15.00 18.29
C TRP A 101 8.05 -14.85 17.28
N THR A 102 7.76 -14.32 16.09
CA THR A 102 8.80 -14.06 15.08
C THR A 102 9.86 -13.10 15.62
N ILE A 103 9.46 -12.04 16.32
CA ILE A 103 10.40 -11.09 16.93
C ILE A 103 11.20 -11.78 18.03
N LEU A 104 10.53 -12.37 19.02
CA LEU A 104 11.19 -12.93 20.21
C LEU A 104 12.13 -14.10 19.87
N ILE A 105 11.70 -15.03 19.01
CA ILE A 105 12.55 -16.14 18.56
C ILE A 105 13.76 -15.62 17.78
N SER A 106 13.57 -14.66 16.85
CA SER A 106 14.70 -14.09 16.12
C SER A 106 15.72 -13.43 17.04
N LYS A 107 15.26 -12.72 18.08
CA LYS A 107 16.16 -12.13 19.10
C LYS A 107 16.86 -13.18 19.93
N LEU A 108 16.19 -14.28 20.31
CA LEU A 108 16.79 -15.39 21.04
C LEU A 108 17.98 -16.01 20.27
N PHE A 109 17.89 -16.07 18.94
CA PHE A 109 18.97 -16.54 18.07
C PHE A 109 20.00 -15.43 17.72
N GLY A 110 19.97 -14.29 18.39
CA GLY A 110 20.93 -13.20 18.22
C GLY A 110 20.75 -12.35 16.95
N ALA A 111 19.69 -12.57 16.19
CA ALA A 111 19.44 -11.77 14.98
C ALA A 111 18.91 -10.37 15.33
N LYS A 112 19.36 -9.36 14.59
CA LYS A 112 18.70 -8.05 14.57
C LYS A 112 17.33 -8.17 13.91
N VAL A 113 16.33 -7.40 14.37
CA VAL A 113 14.98 -7.47 13.85
C VAL A 113 14.55 -6.13 13.26
N ILE A 114 14.21 -6.13 11.97
CA ILE A 114 13.62 -4.99 11.25
C ILE A 114 12.18 -5.34 10.92
N ILE A 115 11.23 -4.63 11.51
CA ILE A 115 9.80 -4.75 11.16
C ILE A 115 9.39 -3.69 10.14
N HIS A 116 8.39 -3.98 9.32
CA HIS A 116 7.85 -3.04 8.34
C HIS A 116 6.32 -2.93 8.44
N LEU A 117 5.82 -1.76 8.76
CA LEU A 117 4.39 -1.44 8.70
C LEU A 117 4.01 -0.97 7.29
N ARG A 118 3.22 -1.79 6.59
CA ARG A 118 2.71 -1.47 5.24
C ARG A 118 1.29 -0.89 5.23
N GLY A 119 0.80 -0.49 6.39
CA GLY A 119 -0.51 0.13 6.60
C GLY A 119 -0.38 1.40 7.43
N SER A 120 -1.52 1.98 7.81
CA SER A 120 -1.56 3.29 8.46
C SER A 120 -2.11 3.29 9.88
N HIS A 121 -2.79 2.23 10.33
CA HIS A 121 -3.59 2.25 11.57
C HIS A 121 -3.07 1.33 12.68
N PHE A 122 -1.77 1.07 12.76
CA PHE A 122 -1.24 0.17 13.79
C PHE A 122 -1.55 0.69 15.21
N LYS A 123 -1.21 1.95 15.53
CA LYS A 123 -1.43 2.54 16.86
C LYS A 123 -2.90 2.49 17.26
N LEU A 124 -3.80 2.82 16.34
CA LEU A 124 -5.23 2.80 16.60
C LEU A 124 -5.75 1.39 16.84
N ASN A 125 -5.37 0.43 15.99
CA ASN A 125 -5.74 -0.97 16.19
C ASN A 125 -5.19 -1.51 17.50
N PHE A 126 -3.95 -1.14 17.86
CA PHE A 126 -3.30 -1.54 19.10
C PHE A 126 -4.08 -1.09 20.35
N THR A 127 -4.69 0.10 20.36
CA THR A 127 -5.49 0.56 21.49
C THR A 127 -6.73 -0.31 21.75
N HIS A 128 -7.22 -1.00 20.73
CA HIS A 128 -8.37 -1.91 20.80
C HIS A 128 -7.99 -3.37 21.10
N PHE A 129 -6.69 -3.67 21.25
CA PHE A 129 -6.26 -5.02 21.59
C PHE A 129 -6.63 -5.34 23.05
N ASN A 130 -6.88 -6.63 23.32
CA ASN A 130 -7.02 -7.12 24.69
C ASN A 130 -5.81 -6.67 25.54
N PRO A 131 -5.97 -6.24 26.80
CA PRO A 131 -4.87 -5.74 27.64
C PRO A 131 -3.65 -6.66 27.75
N ILE A 132 -3.87 -7.97 27.89
CA ILE A 132 -2.77 -8.96 27.99
C ILE A 132 -2.00 -9.01 26.66
N ILE A 133 -2.73 -9.06 25.55
CA ILE A 133 -2.13 -9.06 24.21
C ILE A 133 -1.39 -7.76 23.95
N ARG A 134 -1.98 -6.62 24.35
CA ARG A 134 -1.36 -5.32 24.23
C ARG A 134 -0.02 -5.26 24.97
N TYR A 135 0.04 -5.79 26.20
CA TYR A 135 1.29 -5.89 26.96
C TYR A 135 2.34 -6.72 26.22
N THR A 136 1.97 -7.93 25.75
CA THR A 136 2.86 -8.85 25.03
C THR A 136 3.39 -8.24 23.73
N VAL A 137 2.52 -7.56 22.98
CA VAL A 137 2.91 -6.83 21.76
C VAL A 137 3.85 -5.68 22.07
N ALA A 138 3.55 -4.87 23.09
CA ALA A 138 4.41 -3.77 23.54
C ALA A 138 5.79 -4.28 23.97
N TYR A 139 5.85 -5.39 24.71
CA TYR A 139 7.11 -6.02 25.11
C TYR A 139 7.93 -6.46 23.88
N SER A 140 7.30 -7.16 22.92
CA SER A 140 7.98 -7.61 21.71
C SER A 140 8.48 -6.44 20.85
N LEU A 141 7.71 -5.36 20.74
CA LEU A 141 8.12 -4.15 20.00
C LEU A 141 9.35 -3.46 20.60
N LYS A 142 9.53 -3.50 21.92
CA LYS A 142 10.74 -2.99 22.59
C LYS A 142 11.99 -3.78 22.22
N GLN A 143 11.88 -5.01 21.73
CA GLN A 143 13.01 -5.85 21.28
C GLN A 143 13.39 -5.58 19.82
N VAL A 144 12.60 -4.80 19.07
CA VAL A 144 12.85 -4.49 17.67
C VAL A 144 14.00 -3.50 17.52
N ASP A 145 14.95 -3.79 16.63
CA ASP A 145 16.10 -2.93 16.38
C ASP A 145 15.73 -1.74 15.49
N LYS A 146 14.90 -1.97 14.45
CA LYS A 146 14.35 -0.89 13.62
C LYS A 146 12.91 -1.19 13.16
N ALA A 147 12.11 -0.14 13.09
CA ALA A 147 10.81 -0.17 12.43
C ALA A 147 10.83 0.65 11.15
N ILE A 148 10.26 0.12 10.09
CA ILE A 148 10.08 0.80 8.81
C ILE A 148 8.61 1.17 8.65
N VAL A 149 8.36 2.40 8.20
CA VAL A 149 7.04 2.92 7.82
C VAL A 149 7.09 3.52 6.42
N GLN A 150 5.95 3.62 5.75
CA GLN A 150 5.88 4.07 4.35
C GLN A 150 5.72 5.60 4.19
N ALA A 151 5.69 6.37 5.30
CA ALA A 151 5.56 7.81 5.29
C ALA A 151 6.16 8.41 6.58
N LYS A 152 6.69 9.63 6.53
CA LYS A 152 7.30 10.30 7.71
C LYS A 152 6.31 10.44 8.86
N TYR A 153 5.11 10.87 8.55
CA TYR A 153 4.05 11.06 9.50
C TYR A 153 3.62 9.74 10.20
N LEU A 154 3.80 8.58 9.55
CA LEU A 154 3.52 7.27 10.15
C LEU A 154 4.57 6.83 11.19
N ARG A 155 5.69 7.53 11.33
CA ARG A 155 6.71 7.24 12.35
C ARG A 155 6.14 7.27 13.76
N SER A 156 5.18 8.15 14.03
CA SER A 156 4.49 8.27 15.32
C SER A 156 3.74 7.00 15.76
N GLN A 157 3.47 6.07 14.83
CA GLN A 157 2.85 4.78 15.13
C GLN A 157 3.70 3.94 16.12
N PHE A 158 5.02 4.11 16.12
CA PHE A 158 5.95 3.31 16.91
C PHE A 158 6.66 4.07 18.04
N TYR A 159 6.55 5.39 18.12
CA TYR A 159 7.26 6.18 19.15
C TYR A 159 7.01 5.74 20.61
N PRO A 160 5.85 5.18 20.99
CA PRO A 160 5.66 4.66 22.34
C PRO A 160 6.51 3.40 22.65
N PHE A 161 7.05 2.72 21.63
CA PHE A 161 7.69 1.42 21.78
C PHE A 161 9.15 1.42 21.32
N ILE A 162 9.49 2.20 20.32
CA ILE A 162 10.77 2.20 19.61
C ILE A 162 11.33 3.63 19.60
N LYS A 163 12.62 3.79 19.88
CA LYS A 163 13.31 5.09 19.84
C LYS A 163 13.11 5.75 18.47
N LYS A 164 12.89 7.07 18.45
CA LYS A 164 12.57 7.84 17.23
C LYS A 164 13.57 7.61 16.10
N ASP A 165 14.88 7.51 16.41
CA ASP A 165 15.96 7.30 15.44
C ASP A 165 15.99 5.87 14.86
N ASN A 166 15.29 4.96 15.50
CA ASN A 166 15.13 3.59 15.02
C ASN A 166 13.84 3.38 14.22
N VAL A 167 13.02 4.43 14.00
CA VAL A 167 11.86 4.40 13.12
C VAL A 167 12.22 5.06 11.80
N CYS A 168 12.44 4.26 10.76
CA CYS A 168 12.89 4.67 9.44
C CYS A 168 11.71 4.82 8.47
N VAL A 169 11.86 5.69 7.48
CA VAL A 169 10.92 5.79 6.35
C VAL A 169 11.50 5.03 5.16
N LEU A 170 10.69 4.19 4.55
CA LEU A 170 10.98 3.56 3.26
C LEU A 170 9.72 3.61 2.41
N TYR A 171 9.77 4.39 1.35
CA TYR A 171 8.63 4.56 0.44
C TYR A 171 8.32 3.28 -0.34
N GLN A 172 7.15 3.24 -0.95
CA GLN A 172 6.76 2.15 -1.84
C GLN A 172 7.62 2.19 -3.10
N ALA A 173 8.20 1.05 -3.47
CA ALA A 173 8.94 0.91 -4.72
C ALA A 173 8.00 0.75 -5.92
N MET A 174 8.42 1.34 -7.05
CA MET A 174 7.74 1.25 -8.33
C MET A 174 8.66 0.66 -9.39
N ASP A 175 8.13 -0.25 -10.19
CA ASP A 175 8.76 -0.77 -11.39
C ASP A 175 8.55 0.24 -12.53
N VAL A 176 9.51 1.14 -12.68
CA VAL A 176 9.44 2.23 -13.65
C VAL A 176 9.80 1.79 -15.06
N ASP A 177 10.34 0.60 -15.24
CA ASP A 177 10.63 0.02 -16.57
C ASP A 177 9.38 -0.59 -17.18
N THR A 178 8.50 -1.16 -16.34
CA THR A 178 7.16 -1.62 -16.77
C THR A 178 6.19 -0.45 -16.87
N TYR A 179 6.18 0.48 -15.89
CA TYR A 179 5.27 1.63 -15.82
C TYR A 179 6.03 2.90 -16.17
N PHE A 180 6.02 3.25 -17.45
CA PHE A 180 6.69 4.46 -17.97
C PHE A 180 5.74 5.31 -18.79
N TYR A 181 6.06 6.60 -18.88
CA TYR A 181 5.36 7.53 -19.74
C TYR A 181 5.60 7.18 -21.23
N ASP A 182 4.53 7.23 -22.01
CA ASP A 182 4.54 6.85 -23.40
C ASP A 182 3.48 7.71 -24.12
N ASP A 183 3.93 8.65 -24.92
CA ASP A 183 3.11 9.63 -25.65
C ASP A 183 2.43 9.04 -26.90
N THR A 184 2.75 7.79 -27.26
CA THR A 184 2.09 7.11 -28.39
C THR A 184 0.63 6.73 -28.07
N TYR A 185 0.28 6.67 -26.78
CA TYR A 185 -1.08 6.34 -26.35
C TYR A 185 -1.99 7.58 -26.35
N LYS A 186 -3.03 7.51 -27.17
CA LYS A 186 -4.06 8.58 -27.21
C LYS A 186 -4.85 8.59 -25.91
N ILE A 187 -4.89 9.75 -25.25
CA ILE A 187 -5.73 9.99 -24.08
C ILE A 187 -7.20 9.98 -24.49
N GLU A 188 -8.01 9.18 -23.80
CA GLU A 188 -9.46 9.17 -23.96
C GLU A 188 -10.03 10.34 -23.15
N LYS A 189 -10.53 11.36 -23.87
CA LYS A 189 -11.16 12.56 -23.26
C LYS A 189 -12.30 12.15 -22.33
N GLY A 190 -12.30 12.67 -21.11
CA GLY A 190 -13.32 12.40 -20.10
C GLY A 190 -13.17 11.07 -19.37
N LYS A 191 -12.13 10.29 -19.63
CA LYS A 191 -11.87 9.04 -18.91
C LYS A 191 -11.25 9.32 -17.55
N ILE A 192 -11.97 8.97 -16.48
CA ILE A 192 -11.51 9.03 -15.09
C ILE A 192 -11.34 7.61 -14.58
N LEU A 193 -10.13 7.26 -14.12
CA LEU A 193 -9.79 5.91 -13.67
C LEU A 193 -9.58 5.87 -12.16
N VAL A 194 -10.21 4.89 -11.50
CA VAL A 194 -10.05 4.55 -10.08
C VAL A 194 -9.52 3.12 -9.99
N LEU A 195 -8.30 2.94 -9.44
CA LEU A 195 -7.71 1.62 -9.22
C LEU A 195 -7.63 1.29 -7.74
N GLY A 196 -8.18 0.14 -7.36
CA GLY A 196 -8.11 -0.36 -5.99
C GLY A 196 -9.38 -1.11 -5.59
N HIS A 197 -9.43 -1.54 -4.34
CA HIS A 197 -10.67 -2.15 -3.84
C HIS A 197 -11.81 -1.12 -3.83
N MET A 198 -12.95 -1.50 -4.36
CA MET A 198 -14.18 -0.70 -4.29
C MET A 198 -14.79 -0.87 -2.89
N THR A 199 -14.32 -0.03 -1.97
CA THR A 199 -14.75 0.02 -0.56
C THR A 199 -14.97 1.46 -0.13
N GLN A 200 -15.75 1.66 0.92
CA GLN A 200 -15.93 2.99 1.51
C GLN A 200 -14.58 3.61 1.93
N ALA A 201 -13.68 2.84 2.54
CA ALA A 201 -12.35 3.33 2.96
C ALA A 201 -11.50 3.89 1.79
N LYS A 202 -11.80 3.49 0.56
CA LYS A 202 -11.19 4.02 -0.67
C LYS A 202 -12.00 5.15 -1.31
N GLY A 203 -13.04 5.64 -0.64
CA GLY A 203 -13.91 6.70 -1.14
C GLY A 203 -14.79 6.30 -2.30
N TYR A 204 -14.98 4.99 -2.53
CA TYR A 204 -15.78 4.50 -3.65
C TYR A 204 -17.20 5.05 -3.63
N THR A 205 -17.86 5.04 -2.47
CA THR A 205 -19.23 5.55 -2.32
C THR A 205 -19.31 7.06 -2.57
N ASP A 206 -18.30 7.82 -2.20
CA ASP A 206 -18.23 9.27 -2.42
C ASP A 206 -18.09 9.59 -3.92
N ILE A 207 -17.23 8.84 -4.62
CA ILE A 207 -17.06 9.00 -6.07
C ILE A 207 -18.39 8.72 -6.79
N LEU A 208 -19.13 7.68 -6.40
CA LEU A 208 -20.44 7.37 -7.02
C LEU A 208 -21.46 8.50 -6.83
N LYS A 209 -21.43 9.21 -5.69
CA LYS A 209 -22.34 10.33 -5.39
C LYS A 209 -22.12 11.54 -6.29
N VAL A 210 -20.89 11.78 -6.75
CA VAL A 210 -20.57 12.94 -7.59
C VAL A 210 -20.75 12.69 -9.09
N ILE A 211 -20.87 11.43 -9.53
CA ILE A 211 -21.09 11.09 -10.96
C ILE A 211 -22.22 11.88 -11.59
N PRO A 212 -23.44 11.97 -10.97
CA PRO A 212 -24.56 12.68 -11.59
C PRO A 212 -24.24 14.15 -11.90
N ASN A 213 -23.63 14.87 -10.96
CA ASN A 213 -23.34 16.30 -11.12
C ASN A 213 -22.23 16.54 -12.16
N ILE A 214 -21.18 15.74 -12.13
CA ILE A 214 -20.08 15.83 -13.11
C ILE A 214 -20.60 15.49 -14.52
N CYS A 215 -21.35 14.41 -14.68
CA CYS A 215 -21.82 14.00 -16.01
C CYS A 215 -22.92 14.89 -16.56
N LYS A 216 -23.66 15.61 -15.72
CA LYS A 216 -24.58 16.67 -16.15
C LYS A 216 -23.83 17.86 -16.78
N GLN A 217 -22.67 18.24 -16.22
CA GLN A 217 -21.84 19.32 -16.76
C GLN A 217 -21.01 18.84 -17.95
N PHE A 218 -20.51 17.61 -17.91
CA PHE A 218 -19.60 17.03 -18.89
C PHE A 218 -20.16 15.68 -19.39
N PRO A 219 -21.11 15.67 -20.35
CA PRO A 219 -21.76 14.43 -20.79
C PRO A 219 -20.84 13.39 -21.45
N TYR A 220 -19.60 13.76 -21.78
CA TYR A 220 -18.59 12.87 -22.35
C TYR A 220 -17.75 12.16 -21.28
N VAL A 221 -17.93 12.46 -19.99
CA VAL A 221 -17.13 11.87 -18.90
C VAL A 221 -17.63 10.47 -18.55
N HIS A 222 -16.67 9.58 -18.33
CA HIS A 222 -16.93 8.21 -17.87
C HIS A 222 -15.97 7.83 -16.75
N PHE A 223 -16.52 7.20 -15.71
CA PHE A 223 -15.77 6.71 -14.54
C PHE A 223 -15.52 5.21 -14.68
N TYR A 224 -14.27 4.82 -14.67
CA TYR A 224 -13.81 3.44 -14.77
C TYR A 224 -13.27 2.97 -13.42
N PHE A 225 -13.84 1.92 -12.87
CA PHE A 225 -13.44 1.34 -11.59
C PHE A 225 -12.82 -0.02 -11.81
N ALA A 226 -11.58 -0.19 -11.38
CA ALA A 226 -10.84 -1.43 -11.51
C ALA A 226 -10.38 -1.96 -10.15
N GLY A 227 -10.93 -3.10 -9.75
CA GLY A 227 -10.61 -3.79 -8.50
C GLY A 227 -11.73 -4.68 -8.01
N ASN A 228 -11.51 -5.32 -6.86
CA ASN A 228 -12.54 -6.12 -6.21
C ASN A 228 -13.43 -5.25 -5.35
N MET A 229 -14.74 -5.41 -5.51
CA MET A 229 -15.71 -4.86 -4.58
C MET A 229 -15.75 -5.68 -3.29
N ARG A 230 -15.82 -4.99 -2.15
CA ARG A 230 -15.87 -5.60 -0.82
C ARG A 230 -16.75 -4.78 0.10
N LYS A 231 -17.48 -5.44 1.01
CA LYS A 231 -18.28 -4.76 2.05
C LYS A 231 -17.44 -3.87 2.97
N GLY A 232 -16.17 -4.22 3.17
CA GLY A 232 -15.26 -3.41 3.94
C GLY A 232 -13.83 -3.94 3.86
N GLU A 233 -12.86 -3.12 4.27
CA GLU A 233 -11.50 -3.56 4.49
C GLU A 233 -11.36 -4.16 5.89
N ARG A 234 -10.29 -4.95 6.11
CA ARG A 234 -9.99 -5.48 7.44
C ARG A 234 -9.46 -4.37 8.33
N GLY A 235 -10.14 -4.10 9.41
CA GLY A 235 -9.74 -3.09 10.39
C GLY A 235 -10.82 -2.05 10.64
N VAL A 236 -10.52 -1.11 11.49
CA VAL A 236 -11.43 -0.02 11.83
C VAL A 236 -11.27 1.07 10.78
N PHE A 237 -12.40 1.52 10.24
CA PHE A 237 -12.44 2.58 9.24
C PHE A 237 -12.48 3.92 9.93
N TYR A 238 -11.40 4.68 9.79
CA TYR A 238 -11.29 6.05 10.29
C TYR A 238 -10.81 6.95 9.17
N ASN A 239 -11.32 8.17 9.18
CA ASN A 239 -10.71 9.25 8.44
C ASN A 239 -9.33 9.54 9.05
N GLN A 240 -8.27 9.39 8.27
CA GLN A 240 -6.90 9.51 8.74
C GLN A 240 -6.51 10.94 9.12
N LEU A 241 -7.20 11.94 8.60
CA LEU A 241 -6.95 13.35 8.90
C LEU A 241 -7.63 13.78 10.19
N THR A 242 -8.89 13.39 10.39
CA THR A 242 -9.70 13.82 11.56
C THR A 242 -9.65 12.82 12.71
N GLY A 243 -9.34 11.54 12.44
CA GLY A 243 -9.43 10.45 13.42
C GLY A 243 -10.86 9.96 13.67
N GLU A 244 -11.84 10.51 12.98
CA GLU A 244 -13.24 10.13 13.14
C GLU A 244 -13.54 8.78 12.49
N LYS A 245 -14.39 8.00 13.16
CA LYS A 245 -14.86 6.72 12.62
C LYS A 245 -15.84 6.97 11.47
N LEU A 246 -15.61 6.31 10.34
CA LEU A 246 -16.51 6.41 9.20
C LEU A 246 -17.85 5.74 9.51
N LYS A 247 -18.95 6.42 9.18
CA LYS A 247 -20.28 5.79 9.13
C LYS A 247 -20.29 4.81 7.95
N TYR A 248 -20.65 3.57 8.22
CA TYR A 248 -20.65 2.55 7.18
C TYR A 248 -21.65 2.85 6.07
N GLU A 249 -21.20 2.77 4.83
CA GLU A 249 -22.01 2.78 3.63
C GLU A 249 -21.70 1.51 2.83
N ASP A 250 -22.74 0.76 2.41
CA ASP A 250 -22.57 -0.48 1.66
C ASP A 250 -22.20 -0.18 0.19
N PRO A 251 -21.01 -0.55 -0.28
CA PRO A 251 -20.57 -0.30 -1.65
C PRO A 251 -21.46 -0.97 -2.71
N PHE A 252 -22.06 -2.13 -2.39
CA PHE A 252 -22.95 -2.85 -3.32
C PHE A 252 -24.28 -2.13 -3.50
N LEU A 253 -24.82 -1.53 -2.43
CA LEU A 253 -26.03 -0.72 -2.53
C LEU A 253 -25.75 0.58 -3.30
N ALA A 254 -24.62 1.22 -3.06
CA ALA A 254 -24.21 2.41 -3.79
C ALA A 254 -24.03 2.12 -5.30
N GLU A 255 -23.39 1.00 -5.66
CA GLU A 255 -23.25 0.58 -7.06
C GLU A 255 -24.63 0.33 -7.70
N ARG A 256 -25.52 -0.41 -7.02
CA ARG A 256 -26.87 -0.67 -7.52
C ARG A 256 -27.64 0.63 -7.77
N SER A 257 -27.48 1.63 -6.90
CA SER A 257 -28.10 2.93 -7.07
C SER A 257 -27.67 3.62 -8.36
N ILE A 258 -26.37 3.69 -8.66
CA ILE A 258 -25.86 4.31 -9.90
C ILE A 258 -26.27 3.50 -11.14
N GLN A 259 -26.26 2.16 -11.06
CA GLN A 259 -26.68 1.28 -12.16
C GLN A 259 -28.17 1.41 -12.52
N ASN A 260 -29.00 1.75 -11.53
CA ASN A 260 -30.46 1.98 -11.74
C ASN A 260 -30.77 3.45 -12.10
N SER A 261 -29.79 4.32 -12.16
CA SER A 261 -29.94 5.74 -12.49
C SER A 261 -29.85 6.01 -13.99
N THR A 262 -30.20 7.23 -14.40
CA THR A 262 -29.99 7.74 -15.76
C THR A 262 -28.51 7.86 -16.12
N TYR A 263 -27.62 7.87 -15.11
CA TYR A 263 -26.16 8.00 -15.27
C TYR A 263 -25.42 6.65 -15.36
N ARG A 264 -26.14 5.51 -15.46
CA ARG A 264 -25.56 4.16 -15.57
C ARG A 264 -24.51 4.02 -16.68
N ASN A 265 -24.69 4.75 -17.78
CA ASN A 265 -23.76 4.70 -18.92
C ASN A 265 -22.43 5.41 -18.66
N HIS A 266 -22.32 6.23 -17.63
CA HIS A 266 -21.10 6.91 -17.20
C HIS A 266 -20.30 6.11 -16.19
N TYR A 267 -20.83 5.00 -15.70
CA TYR A 267 -20.22 4.09 -14.76
C TYR A 267 -19.75 2.81 -15.48
N ARG A 268 -18.49 2.42 -15.27
CA ARG A 268 -17.88 1.20 -15.82
C ARG A 268 -17.14 0.45 -14.73
N ASN A 269 -17.65 -0.71 -14.32
CA ASN A 269 -16.95 -1.63 -13.43
C ASN A 269 -16.15 -2.62 -14.28
N LEU A 270 -14.82 -2.52 -14.23
CA LEU A 270 -13.90 -3.36 -14.98
C LEU A 270 -13.54 -4.68 -14.26
N GLY A 271 -13.98 -4.82 -13.00
CA GLY A 271 -13.50 -5.92 -12.17
C GLY A 271 -12.00 -5.82 -11.90
N VAL A 272 -11.34 -6.96 -11.72
CA VAL A 272 -9.89 -7.00 -11.49
C VAL A 272 -9.15 -7.01 -12.82
N VAL A 273 -8.48 -5.92 -13.14
CA VAL A 273 -7.61 -5.81 -14.32
C VAL A 273 -6.14 -6.02 -13.94
N THR A 274 -5.38 -6.71 -14.79
CA THR A 274 -3.95 -7.00 -14.58
C THR A 274 -3.19 -6.91 -15.91
N GLY A 275 -1.84 -6.89 -15.84
CA GLY A 275 -1.00 -6.95 -17.04
C GLY A 275 -1.34 -5.85 -18.06
N VAL A 276 -1.50 -6.25 -19.31
CA VAL A 276 -1.72 -5.36 -20.46
C VAL A 276 -3.01 -4.55 -20.30
N ASP A 277 -4.11 -5.16 -19.88
CA ASP A 277 -5.40 -4.46 -19.71
C ASP A 277 -5.29 -3.32 -18.70
N LYS A 278 -4.65 -3.58 -17.55
CA LYS A 278 -4.42 -2.53 -16.55
C LYS A 278 -3.57 -1.40 -17.13
N MET A 279 -2.53 -1.74 -17.88
CA MET A 279 -1.64 -0.77 -18.51
C MET A 279 -2.38 0.09 -19.53
N MET A 280 -3.24 -0.53 -20.36
CA MET A 280 -4.07 0.20 -21.32
C MET A 280 -4.99 1.20 -20.62
N HIS A 281 -5.69 0.78 -19.58
CA HIS A 281 -6.56 1.69 -18.83
C HIS A 281 -5.78 2.83 -18.17
N LEU A 282 -4.59 2.56 -17.64
CA LEU A 282 -3.72 3.60 -17.07
C LEU A 282 -3.23 4.57 -18.15
N LYS A 283 -2.68 4.07 -19.27
CA LYS A 283 -2.07 4.91 -20.32
C LYS A 283 -3.10 5.76 -21.08
N THR A 284 -4.34 5.29 -21.20
CA THR A 284 -5.39 6.02 -21.93
C THR A 284 -6.25 6.93 -21.05
N THR A 285 -6.13 6.86 -19.70
CA THR A 285 -6.94 7.72 -18.82
C THR A 285 -6.51 9.19 -18.88
N GLN A 286 -7.47 10.11 -18.79
CA GLN A 286 -7.22 11.54 -18.65
C GLN A 286 -6.88 11.92 -17.23
N ILE A 287 -7.61 11.38 -16.24
CA ILE A 287 -7.45 11.69 -14.81
C ILE A 287 -7.40 10.38 -14.03
N TYR A 288 -6.40 10.25 -13.17
CA TYR A 288 -6.41 9.21 -12.14
C TYR A 288 -7.02 9.77 -10.86
N LEU A 289 -8.00 9.08 -10.29
CA LEU A 289 -8.73 9.52 -9.09
C LEU A 289 -8.51 8.55 -7.92
N THR A 290 -8.16 9.10 -6.75
CA THR A 290 -8.11 8.37 -5.48
C THR A 290 -8.71 9.20 -4.35
N ALA A 291 -9.83 8.74 -3.79
CA ALA A 291 -10.61 9.42 -2.75
C ALA A 291 -10.47 8.75 -1.37
N SER A 292 -9.34 8.08 -1.12
CA SER A 292 -9.13 7.27 0.07
C SER A 292 -9.23 8.07 1.37
N TYR A 293 -9.89 7.52 2.38
CA TYR A 293 -9.90 8.04 3.75
C TYR A 293 -8.63 7.71 4.52
N SER A 294 -7.89 6.69 4.08
CA SER A 294 -6.67 6.24 4.72
C SER A 294 -5.78 5.44 3.77
N GLU A 295 -4.50 5.73 3.81
CA GLU A 295 -3.46 5.03 3.05
C GLU A 295 -2.18 4.85 3.88
N GLY A 296 -1.42 3.80 3.57
CA GLY A 296 0.01 3.78 3.85
C GLY A 296 0.76 4.53 2.75
N PHE A 297 0.98 3.84 1.62
CA PHE A 297 1.38 4.42 0.36
C PHE A 297 0.73 3.64 -0.79
N SER A 298 -0.08 4.32 -1.59
CA SER A 298 -0.82 3.69 -2.67
C SER A 298 0.09 3.29 -3.83
N ARG A 299 0.16 1.98 -4.11
CA ARG A 299 0.88 1.48 -5.28
C ARG A 299 0.22 1.93 -6.58
N ALA A 300 -1.12 1.90 -6.63
CA ALA A 300 -1.88 2.29 -7.82
C ALA A 300 -1.69 3.77 -8.18
N LEU A 301 -1.51 4.63 -7.16
CA LEU A 301 -1.14 6.03 -7.38
C LEU A 301 0.24 6.14 -8.07
N LEU A 302 1.24 5.42 -7.57
CA LEU A 302 2.58 5.43 -8.18
C LEU A 302 2.56 4.88 -9.61
N GLU A 303 1.78 3.83 -9.88
CA GLU A 303 1.59 3.30 -11.23
C GLU A 303 1.00 4.36 -12.17
N ALA A 304 -0.02 5.10 -11.71
CA ALA A 304 -0.62 6.18 -12.49
C ALA A 304 0.36 7.34 -12.74
N MET A 305 1.09 7.77 -11.71
CA MET A 305 2.11 8.81 -11.85
C MET A 305 3.23 8.38 -12.80
N SER A 306 3.71 7.14 -12.69
CA SER A 306 4.81 6.61 -13.53
C SER A 306 4.45 6.60 -15.02
N VAL A 307 3.18 6.35 -15.37
CA VAL A 307 2.70 6.43 -16.76
C VAL A 307 2.21 7.84 -17.15
N GLY A 308 2.56 8.86 -16.37
CA GLY A 308 2.31 10.25 -16.70
C GLY A 308 0.87 10.72 -16.51
N LYS A 309 0.18 10.27 -15.45
CA LYS A 309 -1.18 10.75 -15.19
C LYS A 309 -1.23 11.84 -14.13
N PRO A 310 -1.98 12.92 -14.37
CA PRO A 310 -2.36 13.86 -13.33
C PRO A 310 -3.31 13.17 -12.35
N VAL A 311 -3.21 13.54 -11.08
CA VAL A 311 -3.97 12.86 -10.03
C VAL A 311 -4.95 13.80 -9.31
N ALA A 312 -6.21 13.37 -9.16
CA ALA A 312 -7.14 13.93 -8.18
C ALA A 312 -7.02 13.06 -6.91
N TYR A 313 -6.67 13.64 -5.76
CA TYR A 313 -6.29 12.85 -4.61
C TYR A 313 -6.70 13.43 -3.27
N THR A 314 -6.89 12.55 -2.29
CA THR A 314 -7.00 12.94 -0.88
C THR A 314 -5.61 12.94 -0.23
N PRO A 315 -5.24 13.97 0.57
CA PRO A 315 -3.91 14.10 1.17
C PRO A 315 -3.77 13.22 2.44
N VAL A 316 -3.91 11.90 2.27
CA VAL A 316 -3.81 10.90 3.35
C VAL A 316 -2.55 10.05 3.21
N GLY A 317 -2.03 9.53 4.32
CA GLY A 317 -0.84 8.68 4.31
C GLY A 317 0.36 9.36 3.64
N ALA A 318 1.06 8.60 2.80
CA ALA A 318 2.18 9.13 2.04
C ALA A 318 1.77 10.21 1.03
N HIS A 319 0.50 10.23 0.57
CA HIS A 319 0.04 11.26 -0.38
C HIS A 319 0.30 12.66 0.14
N LYS A 320 0.07 12.90 1.45
CA LYS A 320 0.27 14.21 2.10
C LYS A 320 1.71 14.75 1.99
N GLU A 321 2.71 13.88 1.88
CA GLU A 321 4.12 14.29 1.89
C GLU A 321 4.84 14.09 0.56
N VAL A 322 4.30 13.23 -0.31
CA VAL A 322 4.92 12.96 -1.62
C VAL A 322 4.22 13.68 -2.77
N LEU A 323 2.98 14.12 -2.58
CA LEU A 323 2.25 14.92 -3.54
C LEU A 323 2.18 16.38 -3.08
N MET A 324 2.34 17.27 -4.05
CA MET A 324 2.16 18.71 -3.87
C MET A 324 0.98 19.13 -4.74
N ASP A 325 0.02 19.80 -4.09
CA ASP A 325 -1.18 20.33 -4.78
C ASP A 325 -0.81 21.26 -5.92
N LYS A 326 -1.52 21.17 -7.04
CA LYS A 326 -1.28 21.89 -8.31
C LYS A 326 0.04 21.56 -9.03
N VAL A 327 0.92 20.75 -8.42
CA VAL A 327 2.19 20.30 -9.03
C VAL A 327 2.07 18.88 -9.56
N HIS A 328 1.50 17.97 -8.75
CA HIS A 328 1.32 16.56 -9.13
C HIS A 328 -0.13 16.26 -9.53
N GLY A 329 -1.04 17.19 -9.30
CA GLY A 329 -2.47 17.09 -9.48
C GLY A 329 -3.20 17.97 -8.48
N PHE A 330 -4.44 17.64 -8.16
CA PHE A 330 -5.30 18.48 -7.33
C PHE A 330 -5.84 17.71 -6.15
N SER A 331 -5.73 18.31 -4.96
CA SER A 331 -6.15 17.70 -3.71
C SER A 331 -7.56 18.10 -3.31
N PHE A 332 -8.23 17.21 -2.56
CA PHE A 332 -9.51 17.46 -1.89
C PHE A 332 -9.57 16.66 -0.58
N GLU A 333 -10.37 17.12 0.37
CA GLU A 333 -10.51 16.46 1.67
C GLU A 333 -11.33 15.16 1.56
N PRO A 334 -10.94 14.08 2.27
CA PRO A 334 -11.71 12.84 2.29
C PRO A 334 -13.15 13.08 2.76
N GLY A 335 -14.13 12.63 1.97
CA GLY A 335 -15.56 12.77 2.26
C GLY A 335 -16.16 14.13 1.89
N ASN A 336 -15.37 15.09 1.43
CA ASN A 336 -15.89 16.39 0.98
C ASN A 336 -16.30 16.32 -0.49
N LEU A 337 -17.57 16.01 -0.73
CA LEU A 337 -18.14 15.85 -2.07
C LEU A 337 -18.05 17.13 -2.90
N ASN A 338 -18.26 18.30 -2.28
CA ASN A 338 -18.20 19.58 -2.97
C ASN A 338 -16.77 19.88 -3.47
N GLN A 339 -15.75 19.62 -2.65
CA GLN A 339 -14.36 19.76 -3.09
C GLN A 339 -14.01 18.74 -4.17
N LEU A 340 -14.46 17.48 -4.06
CA LEU A 340 -14.25 16.46 -5.09
C LEU A 340 -14.87 16.89 -6.44
N GLU A 341 -16.10 17.38 -6.44
CA GLU A 341 -16.77 17.90 -7.64
C GLU A 341 -16.02 19.11 -8.23
N ALA A 342 -15.66 20.08 -7.39
CA ALA A 342 -14.91 21.26 -7.83
C ALA A 342 -13.55 20.87 -8.43
N THR A 343 -12.85 19.93 -7.80
CA THR A 343 -11.56 19.41 -8.28
C THR A 343 -11.69 18.75 -9.65
N LEU A 344 -12.66 17.85 -9.82
CA LEU A 344 -12.88 17.17 -11.10
C LEU A 344 -13.33 18.14 -12.18
N THR A 345 -14.22 19.09 -11.86
CA THR A 345 -14.68 20.15 -12.78
C THR A 345 -13.48 20.97 -13.27
N HIS A 346 -12.63 21.45 -12.37
CA HIS A 346 -11.43 22.20 -12.73
C HIS A 346 -10.51 21.36 -13.65
N MET A 347 -10.18 20.14 -13.26
CA MET A 347 -9.29 19.28 -14.06
C MET A 347 -9.84 18.99 -15.47
N LEU A 348 -11.15 18.87 -15.63
CA LEU A 348 -11.78 18.63 -16.93
C LEU A 348 -11.74 19.86 -17.85
N THR A 349 -11.51 21.07 -17.30
CA THR A 349 -11.44 22.34 -18.07
C THR A 349 -10.02 22.75 -18.46
N VAL A 350 -8.99 22.08 -17.93
CA VAL A 350 -7.57 22.45 -18.16
C VAL A 350 -6.73 21.27 -18.71
N PRO A 351 -7.12 20.66 -19.85
CA PRO A 351 -6.49 19.44 -20.36
C PRO A 351 -4.99 19.60 -20.68
N ASP A 352 -4.56 20.76 -21.15
CA ASP A 352 -3.16 21.01 -21.49
C ASP A 352 -2.28 21.10 -20.24
N GLU A 353 -2.76 21.75 -19.18
CA GLU A 353 -2.08 21.77 -17.88
C GLU A 353 -1.95 20.35 -17.31
N LEU A 354 -3.01 19.53 -17.43
CA LEU A 354 -2.99 18.14 -16.98
C LEU A 354 -1.93 17.31 -17.70
N LEU A 355 -1.67 17.56 -18.96
CA LEU A 355 -0.65 16.85 -19.73
C LEU A 355 0.75 17.14 -19.17
N GLU A 356 1.04 18.41 -18.90
CA GLU A 356 2.35 18.82 -18.34
C GLU A 356 2.53 18.29 -16.90
N ILE A 357 1.50 18.36 -16.07
CA ILE A 357 1.50 17.72 -14.73
C ILE A 357 1.78 16.22 -14.86
N GLY A 358 1.15 15.56 -15.83
CA GLY A 358 1.36 14.13 -16.05
C GLY A 358 2.81 13.79 -16.41
N LYS A 359 3.43 14.52 -17.33
CA LYS A 359 4.86 14.35 -17.70
C LYS A 359 5.76 14.54 -16.48
N ALA A 360 5.54 15.61 -15.72
CA ALA A 360 6.29 15.88 -14.49
C ALA A 360 6.13 14.75 -13.45
N ASN A 361 4.94 14.18 -13.31
CA ASN A 361 4.66 13.05 -12.44
C ASN A 361 5.47 11.82 -12.82
N SER A 362 5.63 11.51 -14.10
CA SER A 362 6.42 10.37 -14.54
C SER A 362 7.89 10.54 -14.16
N ALA A 363 8.47 11.70 -14.45
CA ALA A 363 9.85 12.02 -14.07
C ALA A 363 10.03 11.96 -12.55
N TYR A 364 9.10 12.53 -11.79
CA TYR A 364 9.14 12.53 -10.32
C TYR A 364 9.06 11.10 -9.75
N ALA A 365 8.15 10.26 -10.26
CA ALA A 365 8.00 8.88 -9.83
C ALA A 365 9.28 8.07 -10.11
N LYS A 366 9.87 8.21 -11.30
CA LYS A 366 11.13 7.55 -11.69
C LYS A 366 12.28 7.94 -10.76
N ASN A 367 12.46 9.22 -10.47
CA ASN A 367 13.59 9.71 -9.68
C ASN A 367 13.48 9.37 -8.18
N ASN A 368 12.25 9.28 -7.64
CA ASN A 368 12.04 9.16 -6.20
C ASN A 368 11.58 7.77 -5.74
N PHE A 369 10.94 6.96 -6.61
CA PHE A 369 10.28 5.72 -6.22
C PHE A 369 10.69 4.51 -7.07
N SER A 370 11.67 4.64 -7.96
CA SER A 370 12.20 3.51 -8.71
C SER A 370 12.66 2.39 -7.79
N LEU A 371 12.55 1.14 -8.25
CA LEU A 371 12.93 -0.02 -7.46
C LEU A 371 14.38 0.08 -6.96
N ASP A 372 15.31 0.50 -7.82
CA ASP A 372 16.73 0.64 -7.48
C ASP A 372 16.97 1.70 -6.40
N LYS A 373 16.30 2.86 -6.50
CA LYS A 373 16.35 3.91 -5.48
C LYS A 373 15.89 3.38 -4.12
N ILE A 374 14.71 2.76 -4.06
CA ILE A 374 14.13 2.24 -2.83
C ILE A 374 14.91 1.05 -2.30
N ALA A 375 15.46 0.19 -3.17
CA ALA A 375 16.34 -0.91 -2.77
C ALA A 375 17.65 -0.40 -2.16
N ASN A 376 18.25 0.69 -2.69
CA ASN A 376 19.42 1.33 -2.10
C ASN A 376 19.11 1.95 -0.72
N ASP A 377 17.96 2.61 -0.58
CA ASP A 377 17.52 3.15 0.71
C ASP A 377 17.30 2.02 1.73
N PHE A 378 16.68 0.93 1.32
CA PHE A 378 16.47 -0.24 2.17
C PHE A 378 17.80 -0.92 2.55
N LYS A 379 18.71 -1.09 1.60
CA LYS A 379 20.06 -1.57 1.85
C LYS A 379 20.77 -0.72 2.93
N SER A 380 20.69 0.59 2.82
CA SER A 380 21.25 1.52 3.83
C SER A 380 20.65 1.29 5.23
N ILE A 381 19.32 1.10 5.32
CA ILE A 381 18.66 0.79 6.60
C ILE A 381 19.19 -0.53 7.19
N ILE A 382 19.34 -1.58 6.38
CA ILE A 382 19.87 -2.88 6.81
C ILE A 382 21.30 -2.72 7.34
N PHE A 383 22.21 -2.10 6.58
CA PHE A 383 23.61 -1.93 7.01
C PHE A 383 23.70 -1.11 8.29
N LYS A 384 23.02 0.03 8.41
CA LYS A 384 22.95 0.82 9.65
C LYS A 384 22.35 0.06 10.85
N THR A 385 21.60 -1.03 10.60
CA THR A 385 21.09 -1.88 11.68
C THR A 385 22.15 -2.88 12.13
N LEU A 386 23.02 -3.33 11.23
CA LEU A 386 24.08 -4.29 11.52
C LEU A 386 25.31 -3.67 12.18
N GLU A 387 25.54 -2.37 12.00
CA GLU A 387 26.64 -1.61 12.61
C GLU A 387 26.44 -1.33 14.12
N LYS A 388 25.20 -1.40 14.61
CA LYS A 388 24.82 -1.26 16.02
C LYS A 388 24.75 -2.62 16.72
#